data_b3b1bdd35f22c7f9d7135464973ac1cb
#
_entry.id   b3b1bdd35f22c7f9d7135464973ac1cb
#
_cell.length_a   1.000
_cell.length_b   1.000
_cell.length_c   1.000
_cell.angle_alpha   90.00
_cell.angle_beta   90.00
_cell.angle_gamma   90.00
#
_symmetry.space_group_name_H-M   'P 1'
#
loop_
_entity.id
_entity.type
_entity.pdbx_description
1 polymer ?
#
loop_
_entity_poly.entity_id
_entity_poly.type
_entity_poly.pdbx_seq_one_letter_code
_entity_poly.pdbx_strand_id
1 'polypeptide(L)'
;MAIKEGLRPGGRSARVQESVHSAVRQLLQEQERASVTVPQIAARAGVTPSTIYRRWGDLAALLADVALARMRPDSEPANTGNLRGDLQAWAEQYLDEMSSEPGRNMMRDVQCSQTPGYCVTILGGQLQVILDRYQGSGQALPSVDRLINLLAAPTVFRILFATEPMQIEELHELIEIALQP
;
A
#
# COMPACT_ATOMS: atom_id res chain seq x y z
N MET A 1 -19.81 -35.56 -2.04
CA MET A 1 -18.98 -34.64 -1.26
C MET A 1 -19.28 -33.23 -1.72
N ALA A 2 -19.98 -32.45 -0.92
CA ALA A 2 -20.43 -31.11 -1.29
C ALA A 2 -19.29 -30.12 -1.10
N ILE A 3 -18.93 -29.42 -2.16
CA ILE A 3 -18.02 -28.28 -2.19
C ILE A 3 -18.73 -27.11 -1.48
N LYS A 4 -18.19 -26.67 -0.35
CA LYS A 4 -18.66 -25.48 0.36
C LYS A 4 -18.43 -24.25 -0.51
N GLU A 5 -19.51 -23.73 -1.09
CA GLU A 5 -19.55 -22.44 -1.79
C GLU A 5 -19.10 -21.29 -0.90
N GLY A 6 -18.23 -20.51 -1.47
CA GLY A 6 -17.97 -19.10 -1.47
C GLY A 6 -18.31 -18.26 -0.26
N LEU A 7 -17.26 -17.68 0.35
CA LEU A 7 -17.35 -16.43 1.12
C LEU A 7 -18.08 -15.36 0.29
N ARG A 8 -19.28 -14.97 0.72
CA ARG A 8 -19.98 -13.82 0.14
C ARG A 8 -19.22 -12.55 0.46
N PRO A 9 -18.70 -11.79 -0.53
CA PRO A 9 -18.16 -10.47 -0.29
C PRO A 9 -19.31 -9.57 0.19
N GLY A 10 -19.20 -9.00 1.41
CA GLY A 10 -20.21 -8.09 1.97
C GLY A 10 -20.87 -8.53 3.27
N GLY A 11 -20.36 -9.53 3.98
CA GLY A 11 -20.89 -9.94 5.29
C GLY A 11 -20.72 -8.86 6.37
N ARG A 12 -21.45 -9.02 7.52
CA ARG A 12 -21.41 -8.09 8.68
C ARG A 12 -19.98 -7.71 9.08
N SER A 13 -19.02 -8.65 8.96
CA SER A 13 -17.60 -8.43 9.26
C SER A 13 -16.96 -7.39 8.33
N ALA A 14 -17.21 -7.45 7.02
CA ALA A 14 -16.68 -6.49 6.05
C ALA A 14 -17.30 -5.09 6.24
N ARG A 15 -18.59 -5.00 6.57
CA ARG A 15 -19.25 -3.72 6.86
C ARG A 15 -18.68 -3.05 8.12
N VAL A 16 -18.41 -3.83 9.17
CA VAL A 16 -17.76 -3.32 10.39
C VAL A 16 -16.36 -2.83 10.08
N GLN A 17 -15.58 -3.55 9.27
CA GLN A 17 -14.25 -3.12 8.87
C GLN A 17 -14.30 -1.79 8.12
N GLU A 18 -15.14 -1.68 7.10
CA GLU A 18 -15.27 -0.46 6.31
C GLU A 18 -15.77 0.72 7.15
N SER A 19 -16.73 0.52 8.05
CA SER A 19 -17.21 1.54 8.97
C SER A 19 -16.09 2.05 9.88
N VAL A 20 -15.26 1.17 10.43
CA VAL A 20 -14.12 1.53 11.28
C VAL A 20 -13.03 2.23 10.48
N HIS A 21 -12.68 1.73 9.29
CA HIS A 21 -11.71 2.36 8.40
C HIS A 21 -12.15 3.77 7.98
N SER A 22 -13.43 3.95 7.64
CA SER A 22 -14.00 5.26 7.31
C SER A 22 -13.92 6.22 8.49
N ALA A 23 -14.24 5.76 9.71
CA ALA A 23 -14.15 6.57 10.92
C ALA A 23 -12.70 7.02 11.21
N VAL A 24 -11.72 6.13 11.03
CA VAL A 24 -10.29 6.48 11.16
C VAL A 24 -9.90 7.55 10.16
N ARG A 25 -10.23 7.37 8.87
CA ARG A 25 -9.90 8.34 7.81
C ARG A 25 -10.48 9.73 8.11
N GLN A 26 -11.73 9.81 8.56
CA GLN A 26 -12.38 11.06 8.92
C GLN A 26 -11.70 11.74 10.11
N LEU A 27 -11.40 10.99 11.17
CA LEU A 27 -10.74 11.55 12.35
C LEU A 27 -9.33 12.08 12.02
N LEU A 28 -8.58 11.38 11.16
CA LEU A 28 -7.25 11.84 10.71
C LEU A 28 -7.30 13.09 9.82
N GLN A 29 -8.45 13.44 9.25
CA GLN A 29 -8.67 14.71 8.53
C GLN A 29 -9.07 15.85 9.46
N GLU A 30 -9.71 15.54 10.60
CA GLU A 30 -10.27 16.53 11.52
C GLU A 30 -9.32 16.93 12.66
N GLN A 31 -8.37 16.04 13.01
CA GLN A 31 -7.49 16.25 14.16
C GLN A 31 -6.12 15.60 13.93
N GLU A 32 -5.14 16.04 14.72
CA GLU A 32 -3.80 15.45 14.71
C GLU A 32 -3.85 13.97 15.08
N ARG A 33 -3.02 13.16 14.39
CA ARG A 33 -2.93 11.72 14.58
C ARG A 33 -2.71 11.30 16.05
N ALA A 34 -1.89 12.06 16.79
CA ALA A 34 -1.61 11.81 18.21
C ALA A 34 -2.86 11.92 19.11
N SER A 35 -3.88 12.65 18.66
CA SER A 35 -5.14 12.84 19.39
C SER A 35 -6.21 11.79 19.07
N VAL A 36 -5.98 10.94 18.06
CA VAL A 36 -6.93 9.88 17.66
C VAL A 36 -6.88 8.73 18.66
N THR A 37 -8.06 8.31 19.14
CA THR A 37 -8.19 7.23 20.13
C THR A 37 -9.20 6.17 19.70
N VAL A 38 -9.03 4.94 20.20
CA VAL A 38 -9.98 3.83 19.94
C VAL A 38 -11.42 4.17 20.36
N PRO A 39 -11.69 4.81 21.52
CA PRO A 39 -13.05 5.23 21.88
C PRO A 39 -13.67 6.20 20.88
N GLN A 40 -12.95 7.18 20.36
CA GLN A 40 -13.45 8.12 19.35
C GLN A 40 -13.78 7.40 18.04
N ILE A 41 -12.89 6.50 17.59
CA ILE A 41 -13.12 5.68 16.38
C ILE A 41 -14.36 4.79 16.55
N ALA A 42 -14.50 4.13 17.70
CA ALA A 42 -15.63 3.26 17.99
C ALA A 42 -16.95 4.04 17.99
N ALA A 43 -16.99 5.19 18.64
CA ALA A 43 -18.17 6.06 18.66
C ALA A 43 -18.56 6.51 17.24
N ARG A 44 -17.60 6.94 16.43
CA ARG A 44 -17.84 7.37 15.04
C ARG A 44 -18.28 6.22 14.13
N ALA A 45 -17.69 5.03 14.30
CA ALA A 45 -18.00 3.85 13.51
C ALA A 45 -19.32 3.15 13.94
N GLY A 46 -19.93 3.57 15.05
CA GLY A 46 -21.14 2.92 15.60
C GLY A 46 -20.88 1.51 16.15
N VAL A 47 -19.68 1.27 16.69
CA VAL A 47 -19.28 -0.01 17.29
C VAL A 47 -18.78 0.20 18.71
N THR A 48 -18.58 -0.90 19.47
CA THR A 48 -17.97 -0.82 20.79
C THR A 48 -16.46 -0.84 20.70
N PRO A 49 -15.69 -0.19 21.62
CA PRO A 49 -14.24 -0.29 21.67
C PRO A 49 -13.74 -1.73 21.73
N SER A 50 -14.43 -2.61 22.43
CA SER A 50 -14.10 -4.04 22.52
C SER A 50 -14.16 -4.75 21.17
N THR A 51 -15.00 -4.30 20.23
CA THR A 51 -15.04 -4.82 18.87
C THR A 51 -13.75 -4.50 18.13
N ILE A 52 -13.21 -3.28 18.31
CA ILE A 52 -11.94 -2.85 17.72
C ILE A 52 -10.78 -3.63 18.32
N TYR A 53 -10.66 -3.66 19.65
CA TYR A 53 -9.58 -4.39 20.33
C TYR A 53 -9.55 -5.88 19.98
N ARG A 54 -10.70 -6.53 19.92
CA ARG A 54 -10.79 -7.95 19.54
C ARG A 54 -10.31 -8.21 18.11
N ARG A 55 -10.44 -7.24 17.21
CA ARG A 55 -10.15 -7.43 15.78
C ARG A 55 -8.74 -7.00 15.40
N TRP A 56 -8.25 -5.92 15.97
CA TRP A 56 -6.95 -5.32 15.63
C TRP A 56 -5.93 -5.38 16.76
N GLY A 57 -6.35 -5.63 17.99
CA GLY A 57 -5.47 -5.67 19.15
C GLY A 57 -5.26 -4.30 19.78
N ASP A 58 -4.76 -3.34 19.03
CA ASP A 58 -4.48 -1.98 19.48
C ASP A 58 -4.73 -0.93 18.40
N LEU A 59 -4.51 0.34 18.74
CA LEU A 59 -4.67 1.46 17.81
C LEU A 59 -3.63 1.44 16.68
N ALA A 60 -2.38 1.06 16.98
CA ALA A 60 -1.31 1.04 15.98
C ALA A 60 -1.60 0.00 14.89
N ALA A 61 -2.04 -1.20 15.27
CA ALA A 61 -2.43 -2.24 14.33
C ALA A 61 -3.67 -1.84 13.49
N LEU A 62 -4.64 -1.13 14.07
CA LEU A 62 -5.77 -0.59 13.32
C LEU A 62 -5.32 0.47 12.30
N LEU A 63 -4.49 1.42 12.71
CA LEU A 63 -3.97 2.46 11.81
C LEU A 63 -3.16 1.85 10.66
N ALA A 64 -2.37 0.82 10.95
CA ALA A 64 -1.63 0.07 9.93
C ALA A 64 -2.58 -0.66 8.95
N ASP A 65 -3.65 -1.29 9.42
CA ASP A 65 -4.64 -1.95 8.55
C ASP A 65 -5.34 -0.95 7.61
N VAL A 66 -5.69 0.24 8.14
CA VAL A 66 -6.23 1.35 7.33
C VAL A 66 -5.22 1.84 6.30
N ALA A 67 -3.96 1.99 6.69
CA ALA A 67 -2.88 2.41 5.82
C ALA A 67 -2.66 1.40 4.67
N LEU A 68 -2.58 0.11 5.00
CA LEU A 68 -2.44 -0.98 4.02
C LEU A 68 -3.64 -1.07 3.07
N ALA A 69 -4.85 -0.80 3.55
CA ALA A 69 -6.03 -0.76 2.70
C ALA A 69 -5.96 0.36 1.65
N ARG A 70 -5.29 1.49 1.97
CA ARG A 70 -5.05 2.60 1.03
C ARG A 70 -3.98 2.29 -0.02
N MET A 71 -3.02 1.42 0.30
CA MET A 71 -2.00 0.97 -0.67
C MET A 71 -2.57 0.08 -1.77
N ARG A 72 -3.78 -0.46 -1.59
CA ARG A 72 -4.44 -1.21 -2.66
C ARG A 72 -4.92 -0.22 -3.70
N PRO A 73 -4.41 -0.29 -4.94
CA PRO A 73 -4.86 0.63 -5.98
C PRO A 73 -6.34 0.41 -6.27
N ASP A 74 -7.06 1.52 -6.44
CA ASP A 74 -8.44 1.50 -6.93
C ASP A 74 -8.50 1.17 -8.42
N SER A 75 -7.35 1.18 -9.11
CA SER A 75 -7.19 0.91 -10.54
C SER A 75 -5.93 0.08 -10.80
N GLU A 76 -5.90 -0.62 -11.91
CA GLU A 76 -4.68 -1.29 -12.39
C GLU A 76 -3.59 -0.27 -12.72
N PRO A 77 -2.29 -0.67 -12.61
CA PRO A 77 -1.17 0.17 -13.06
C PRO A 77 -1.36 0.63 -14.51
N ALA A 78 -0.90 1.83 -14.81
CA ALA A 78 -0.99 2.42 -16.14
C ALA A 78 -0.45 1.46 -17.22
N ASN A 79 -1.07 1.50 -18.41
CA ASN A 79 -0.63 0.75 -19.58
C ASN A 79 -0.22 1.75 -20.66
N THR A 80 1.08 1.97 -20.81
CA THR A 80 1.68 2.91 -21.77
C THR A 80 2.02 2.25 -23.10
N GLY A 81 1.86 0.91 -23.18
CA GLY A 81 2.16 0.12 -24.36
C GLY A 81 3.58 -0.44 -24.41
N ASN A 82 4.42 -0.19 -23.40
CA ASN A 82 5.74 -0.80 -23.26
C ASN A 82 6.16 -0.92 -21.80
N LEU A 83 6.98 -1.94 -21.50
CA LEU A 83 7.40 -2.26 -20.13
C LEU A 83 8.07 -1.10 -19.41
N ARG A 84 8.97 -0.39 -20.10
CA ARG A 84 9.69 0.75 -19.55
C ARG A 84 8.72 1.86 -19.12
N GLY A 85 7.83 2.27 -20.00
CA GLY A 85 6.84 3.31 -19.73
C GLY A 85 5.88 2.92 -18.61
N ASP A 86 5.47 1.65 -18.54
CA ASP A 86 4.61 1.15 -17.46
C ASP A 86 5.32 1.21 -16.10
N LEU A 87 6.61 0.82 -16.05
CA LEU A 87 7.42 0.90 -14.83
C LEU A 87 7.71 2.35 -14.43
N GLN A 88 7.95 3.26 -15.39
CA GLN A 88 8.13 4.69 -15.11
C GLN A 88 6.86 5.28 -14.51
N ALA A 89 5.71 5.08 -15.14
CA ALA A 89 4.43 5.60 -14.65
C ALA A 89 4.11 5.07 -13.24
N TRP A 90 4.35 3.76 -12.99
CA TRP A 90 4.14 3.17 -11.68
C TRP A 90 5.09 3.74 -10.62
N ALA A 91 6.37 3.88 -10.94
CA ALA A 91 7.39 4.33 -10.00
C ALA A 91 7.25 5.82 -9.65
N GLU A 92 6.91 6.66 -10.64
CA GLU A 92 6.61 8.08 -10.44
C GLU A 92 5.38 8.28 -9.55
N GLN A 93 4.31 7.53 -9.82
CA GLN A 93 3.11 7.55 -8.98
C GLN A 93 3.45 7.09 -7.55
N TYR A 94 4.23 6.03 -7.41
CA TYR A 94 4.65 5.53 -6.10
C TYR A 94 5.49 6.56 -5.34
N LEU A 95 6.43 7.23 -6.01
CA LEU A 95 7.24 8.30 -5.42
C LEU A 95 6.35 9.46 -4.94
N ASP A 96 5.42 9.94 -5.77
CA ASP A 96 4.52 11.03 -5.44
C ASP A 96 3.62 10.68 -4.25
N GLU A 97 2.96 9.52 -4.30
CA GLU A 97 2.09 9.05 -3.22
C GLU A 97 2.84 8.90 -1.90
N MET A 98 4.02 8.26 -1.90
CA MET A 98 4.80 8.02 -0.68
C MET A 98 5.48 9.28 -0.14
N SER A 99 5.83 10.24 -1.01
CA SER A 99 6.39 11.54 -0.61
C SER A 99 5.35 12.50 -0.04
N SER A 100 4.07 12.24 -0.25
CA SER A 100 2.99 13.02 0.34
C SER A 100 2.95 12.89 1.87
N GLU A 101 2.35 13.85 2.56
CA GLU A 101 2.17 13.74 4.02
C GLU A 101 1.35 12.50 4.42
N PRO A 102 0.22 12.16 3.75
CA PRO A 102 -0.50 10.92 3.99
C PRO A 102 0.36 9.67 3.76
N GLY A 103 1.18 9.65 2.70
CA GLY A 103 2.08 8.54 2.39
C GLY A 103 3.15 8.32 3.47
N ARG A 104 3.81 9.39 3.91
CA ARG A 104 4.79 9.33 5.01
C ARG A 104 4.16 8.84 6.32
N ASN A 105 2.95 9.31 6.65
CA ASN A 105 2.23 8.85 7.83
C ASN A 105 1.87 7.36 7.72
N MET A 106 1.43 6.93 6.54
CA MET A 106 1.14 5.53 6.24
C MET A 106 2.38 4.63 6.43
N MET A 107 3.55 5.04 5.91
CA MET A 107 4.79 4.27 6.11
C MET A 107 5.15 4.11 7.59
N ARG A 108 4.97 5.16 8.41
CA ARG A 108 5.17 5.09 9.87
C ARG A 108 4.21 4.11 10.53
N ASP A 109 2.94 4.12 10.12
CA ASP A 109 1.92 3.22 10.65
C ASP A 109 2.23 1.75 10.34
N VAL A 110 2.65 1.49 9.11
CA VAL A 110 3.02 0.14 8.65
C VAL A 110 4.24 -0.40 9.38
N GLN A 111 5.26 0.43 9.69
CA GLN A 111 6.43 0.01 10.48
C GLN A 111 6.04 -0.48 11.89
N CYS A 112 4.98 0.08 12.47
CA CYS A 112 4.45 -0.34 13.76
C CYS A 112 3.54 -1.58 13.68
N SER A 113 3.27 -2.09 12.47
CA SER A 113 2.38 -3.23 12.26
C SER A 113 3.08 -4.57 12.53
N GLN A 114 2.29 -5.57 12.94
CA GLN A 114 2.78 -6.94 13.11
C GLN A 114 2.88 -7.73 11.80
N THR A 115 2.57 -7.09 10.66
CA THR A 115 2.54 -7.73 9.33
C THR A 115 3.34 -6.95 8.28
N PRO A 116 4.66 -6.73 8.48
CA PRO A 116 5.46 -5.93 7.54
C PRO A 116 5.52 -6.52 6.12
N GLY A 117 5.43 -7.83 5.96
CA GLY A 117 5.45 -8.51 4.65
C GLY A 117 4.24 -8.21 3.76
N TYR A 118 3.18 -7.63 4.30
CA TYR A 118 1.97 -7.34 3.53
C TYR A 118 2.17 -6.22 2.51
N CYS A 119 3.01 -5.22 2.82
CA CYS A 119 3.40 -4.17 1.85
C CYS A 119 4.09 -4.77 0.62
N VAL A 120 5.04 -5.68 0.85
CA VAL A 120 5.74 -6.39 -0.23
C VAL A 120 4.76 -7.16 -1.11
N THR A 121 3.75 -7.79 -0.51
CA THR A 121 2.70 -8.52 -1.26
C THR A 121 1.85 -7.58 -2.12
N ILE A 122 1.46 -6.40 -1.63
CA ILE A 122 0.67 -5.42 -2.40
C ILE A 122 1.50 -4.86 -3.56
N LEU A 123 2.70 -4.36 -3.29
CA LEU A 123 3.59 -3.81 -4.32
C LEU A 123 3.97 -4.87 -5.35
N GLY A 124 4.30 -6.07 -4.88
CA GLY A 124 4.60 -7.20 -5.75
C GLY A 124 3.43 -7.58 -6.66
N GLY A 125 2.21 -7.52 -6.16
CA GLY A 125 1.00 -7.75 -6.97
C GLY A 125 0.85 -6.72 -8.10
N GLN A 126 1.09 -5.42 -7.84
CA GLN A 126 1.04 -4.38 -8.87
C GLN A 126 2.12 -4.58 -9.94
N LEU A 127 3.34 -4.84 -9.52
CA LEU A 127 4.46 -5.09 -10.42
C LEU A 127 4.25 -6.37 -11.25
N GLN A 128 3.67 -7.40 -10.66
CA GLN A 128 3.33 -8.63 -11.38
C GLN A 128 2.29 -8.36 -12.48
N VAL A 129 1.27 -7.54 -12.23
CA VAL A 129 0.29 -7.14 -13.25
C VAL A 129 0.98 -6.45 -14.44
N ILE A 130 1.98 -5.59 -14.18
CA ILE A 130 2.77 -4.96 -15.25
C ILE A 130 3.53 -6.04 -16.04
N LEU A 131 4.27 -6.92 -15.35
CA LEU A 131 5.10 -7.94 -15.99
C LEU A 131 4.28 -8.95 -16.81
N ASP A 132 3.10 -9.32 -16.33
CA ASP A 132 2.22 -10.28 -17.00
C ASP A 132 1.77 -9.80 -18.39
N ARG A 133 1.68 -8.48 -18.61
CA ARG A 133 1.35 -7.90 -19.94
C ARG A 133 2.43 -8.22 -20.99
N TYR A 134 3.66 -8.45 -20.57
CA TYR A 134 4.82 -8.64 -21.45
C TYR A 134 5.33 -10.08 -21.46
N GLN A 135 4.65 -11.00 -20.76
CA GLN A 135 4.96 -12.43 -20.84
C GLN A 135 4.77 -12.93 -22.27
N GLY A 136 5.78 -13.64 -22.79
CA GLY A 136 5.74 -14.16 -24.16
C GLY A 136 6.12 -13.18 -25.26
N SER A 137 6.50 -11.93 -24.93
CA SER A 137 6.98 -10.93 -25.91
C SER A 137 8.37 -11.20 -26.47
N GLY A 138 9.07 -12.21 -25.95
CA GLY A 138 10.48 -12.49 -26.27
C GLY A 138 11.50 -11.59 -25.57
N GLN A 139 11.04 -10.61 -24.78
CA GLN A 139 11.87 -9.73 -23.97
C GLN A 139 12.22 -10.43 -22.65
N ALA A 140 13.48 -10.28 -22.18
CA ALA A 140 13.84 -10.67 -20.83
C ALA A 140 13.14 -9.76 -19.81
N LEU A 141 12.40 -10.35 -18.87
CA LEU A 141 11.68 -9.60 -17.83
C LEU A 141 12.44 -9.68 -16.51
N PRO A 142 12.54 -8.54 -15.76
CA PRO A 142 13.09 -8.57 -14.42
C PRO A 142 12.15 -9.34 -13.48
N SER A 143 12.67 -9.84 -12.37
CA SER A 143 11.83 -10.40 -11.31
C SER A 143 11.15 -9.30 -10.50
N VAL A 144 10.01 -9.61 -9.90
CA VAL A 144 9.31 -8.70 -8.98
C VAL A 144 10.22 -8.28 -7.83
N ASP A 145 10.99 -9.22 -7.26
CA ASP A 145 11.94 -8.92 -6.18
C ASP A 145 13.01 -7.92 -6.62
N ARG A 146 13.52 -8.05 -7.85
CA ARG A 146 14.49 -7.09 -8.41
C ARG A 146 13.88 -5.69 -8.51
N LEU A 147 12.64 -5.58 -8.98
CA LEU A 147 11.93 -4.31 -9.08
C LEU A 147 11.66 -3.69 -7.70
N ILE A 148 11.24 -4.48 -6.72
CA ILE A 148 11.06 -4.00 -5.33
C ILE A 148 12.38 -3.47 -4.78
N ASN A 149 13.48 -4.22 -4.95
CA ASN A 149 14.78 -3.87 -4.40
C ASN A 149 15.41 -2.64 -5.07
N LEU A 150 15.16 -2.42 -6.36
CA LEU A 150 15.76 -1.31 -7.11
C LEU A 150 14.86 -0.08 -7.18
N LEU A 151 13.54 -0.21 -7.07
CA LEU A 151 12.62 0.92 -7.21
C LEU A 151 11.97 1.30 -5.87
N ALA A 152 11.26 0.37 -5.24
CA ALA A 152 10.49 0.69 -4.04
C ALA A 152 11.38 0.90 -2.80
N ALA A 153 12.37 0.05 -2.58
CA ALA A 153 13.22 0.12 -1.40
C ALA A 153 14.07 1.41 -1.35
N PRO A 154 14.80 1.83 -2.41
CA PRO A 154 15.53 3.10 -2.41
C PRO A 154 14.59 4.31 -2.23
N THR A 155 13.42 4.30 -2.87
CA THR A 155 12.42 5.36 -2.72
C THR A 155 12.01 5.53 -1.28
N VAL A 156 11.62 4.44 -0.60
CA VAL A 156 11.25 4.47 0.83
C VAL A 156 12.41 4.94 1.70
N PHE A 157 13.63 4.44 1.45
CA PHE A 157 14.81 4.86 2.19
C PHE A 157 15.06 6.36 2.06
N ARG A 158 14.98 6.90 0.86
CA ARG A 158 15.17 8.34 0.60
C ARG A 158 14.10 9.17 1.29
N ILE A 159 12.84 8.78 1.21
CA ILE A 159 11.72 9.50 1.85
C ILE A 159 11.85 9.54 3.37
N LEU A 160 12.32 8.46 4.00
CA LEU A 160 12.36 8.35 5.46
C LEU A 160 13.63 8.87 6.10
N PHE A 161 14.78 8.80 5.39
CA PHE A 161 16.10 8.98 6.01
C PHE A 161 17.01 9.97 5.30
N ALA A 162 16.75 10.33 4.04
CA ALA A 162 17.57 11.30 3.33
C ALA A 162 17.11 12.74 3.59
N THR A 163 18.06 13.68 3.53
CA THR A 163 17.79 15.12 3.61
C THR A 163 17.24 15.68 2.31
N GLU A 164 17.59 15.06 1.18
CA GLU A 164 17.13 15.45 -0.15
C GLU A 164 16.17 14.40 -0.70
N PRO A 165 15.04 14.83 -1.30
CA PRO A 165 14.10 13.90 -1.92
C PRO A 165 14.73 13.22 -3.13
N MET A 166 14.26 12.01 -3.46
CA MET A 166 14.59 11.33 -4.71
C MET A 166 14.08 12.15 -5.89
N GLN A 167 14.93 12.33 -6.91
CA GLN A 167 14.55 12.99 -8.15
C GLN A 167 14.01 11.96 -9.15
N ILE A 168 13.15 12.40 -10.08
CA ILE A 168 12.55 11.52 -11.10
C ILE A 168 13.64 10.93 -12.01
N GLU A 169 14.67 11.71 -12.32
CA GLU A 169 15.81 11.28 -13.12
C GLU A 169 16.56 10.10 -12.49
N GLU A 170 16.81 10.18 -11.17
CA GLU A 170 17.44 9.07 -10.41
C GLU A 170 16.57 7.81 -10.47
N LEU A 171 15.23 7.97 -10.36
CA LEU A 171 14.28 6.87 -10.43
C LEU A 171 14.30 6.21 -11.83
N HIS A 172 14.38 7.01 -12.89
CA HIS A 172 14.49 6.49 -14.25
C HIS A 172 15.81 5.74 -14.48
N GLU A 173 16.93 6.21 -13.91
CA GLU A 173 18.20 5.47 -13.95
C GLU A 173 18.10 4.10 -13.27
N LEU A 174 17.43 4.02 -12.12
CA LEU A 174 17.18 2.75 -11.43
C LEU A 174 16.31 1.79 -12.26
N ILE A 175 15.35 2.32 -13.02
CA ILE A 175 14.56 1.51 -13.97
C ILE A 175 15.43 0.93 -15.06
N GLU A 176 16.34 1.73 -15.64
CA GLU A 176 17.30 1.23 -16.65
C GLU A 176 18.16 0.10 -16.09
N ILE A 177 18.65 0.24 -14.85
CA ILE A 177 19.42 -0.81 -14.17
C ILE A 177 18.54 -2.06 -13.93
N ALA A 178 17.27 -1.87 -13.56
CA ALA A 178 16.35 -2.99 -13.32
C ALA A 178 16.03 -3.78 -14.60
N LEU A 179 16.05 -3.11 -15.76
CA LEU A 179 15.76 -3.71 -17.07
C LEU A 179 16.97 -4.39 -17.72
N GLN A 180 18.18 -4.17 -17.19
CA GLN A 180 19.38 -4.90 -17.66
C GLN A 180 19.27 -6.38 -17.28
N PRO A 181 19.75 -7.29 -18.13
CA PRO A 181 19.71 -8.74 -17.87
C PRO A 181 20.60 -9.18 -16.68
#